data_83716bf258e3da040ad895167524a661
#
_entry.id   83716bf258e3da040ad895167524a661
#
_cell.length_a   1.000
_cell.length_b   1.000
_cell.length_c   1.000
_cell.angle_alpha   90.00
_cell.angle_beta   90.00
_cell.angle_gamma   90.00
#
_symmetry.space_group_name_H-M   'P 1'
#
loop_
_entity.id
_entity.type
_entity.pdbx_description
1 polymer ?
#
loop_
_entity_poly.entity_id
_entity_poly.type
_entity_poly.pdbx_seq_one_letter_code
_entity_poly.pdbx_strand_id
1 'polypeptide(L)'
;IRGVVLYLHGNRQNIGWYAQFAPMFTDQGYEVWMLDYPGYGKSTGELTEASLYAYAEQLYKLAGSKYPADSIIIYGKSMGTGLATYLASRQRCKRVILETPYYSLSSVAARYFPIYPMEQMIKVKIPSWQYLAEVKDTVSILHGTDDGVISYSNASRLKPYLKKGDEFITIEGGSHNDLRRFSLFNEKLDSLLNRGRL
;
A
#
# COMPACT_ATOMS: atom_id res chain seq x y z
N ILE A 1 -8.10 -22.10 0.60
CA ILE A 1 -7.88 -20.64 0.48
C ILE A 1 -7.95 -20.03 1.87
N ARG A 2 -6.92 -19.25 2.25
CA ARG A 2 -6.76 -18.68 3.60
C ARG A 2 -7.44 -17.32 3.76
N GLY A 3 -7.82 -16.70 2.65
CA GLY A 3 -8.40 -15.36 2.61
C GLY A 3 -8.05 -14.66 1.30
N VAL A 4 -8.09 -13.34 1.33
CA VAL A 4 -7.84 -12.50 0.16
C VAL A 4 -6.85 -11.38 0.47
N VAL A 5 -5.98 -11.08 -0.48
CA VAL A 5 -5.15 -9.88 -0.51
C VAL A 5 -5.77 -8.87 -1.46
N LEU A 6 -6.17 -7.72 -0.93
CA LEU A 6 -6.57 -6.57 -1.73
C LEU A 6 -5.29 -5.83 -2.12
N TYR A 7 -4.86 -6.03 -3.36
CA TYR A 7 -3.62 -5.44 -3.87
C TYR A 7 -3.91 -4.10 -4.55
N LEU A 8 -3.59 -3.02 -3.86
CA LEU A 8 -3.72 -1.65 -4.35
C LEU A 8 -2.40 -1.25 -5.02
N HIS A 9 -2.44 -1.15 -6.35
CA HIS A 9 -1.23 -1.01 -7.17
C HIS A 9 -0.66 0.42 -7.20
N GLY A 10 0.55 0.55 -7.72
CA GLY A 10 1.24 1.82 -7.88
C GLY A 10 0.82 2.60 -9.13
N ASN A 11 1.50 3.74 -9.35
CA ASN A 11 1.29 4.60 -10.50
C ASN A 11 1.84 3.98 -11.81
N ARG A 12 1.39 4.49 -12.95
CA ARG A 12 1.83 4.26 -14.35
C ARG A 12 1.46 2.93 -15.00
N GLN A 13 1.20 1.88 -14.25
CA GLN A 13 0.88 0.56 -14.78
C GLN A 13 -0.54 0.15 -14.39
N ASN A 14 -1.05 -0.91 -15.00
CA ASN A 14 -2.36 -1.48 -14.75
C ASN A 14 -2.28 -2.89 -14.13
N ILE A 15 -3.43 -3.46 -13.79
CA ILE A 15 -3.50 -4.79 -13.18
C ILE A 15 -2.86 -5.88 -14.04
N GLY A 16 -2.86 -5.76 -15.37
CA GLY A 16 -2.19 -6.73 -16.25
C GLY A 16 -0.69 -6.80 -15.99
N TRP A 17 -0.06 -5.66 -15.72
CA TRP A 17 1.36 -5.63 -15.34
C TRP A 17 1.57 -6.09 -13.89
N TYR A 18 0.69 -5.66 -12.94
CA TYR A 18 0.82 -6.02 -11.53
C TYR A 18 0.48 -7.49 -11.25
N ALA A 19 -0.26 -8.17 -12.13
CA ALA A 19 -0.60 -9.60 -11.98
C ALA A 19 0.63 -10.51 -11.82
N GLN A 20 1.80 -10.13 -12.35
CA GLN A 20 3.05 -10.88 -12.15
C GLN A 20 3.48 -11.00 -10.68
N PHE A 21 2.91 -10.19 -9.77
CA PHE A 21 3.19 -10.22 -8.33
C PHE A 21 2.21 -11.10 -7.56
N ALA A 22 1.14 -11.56 -8.18
CA ALA A 22 0.15 -12.40 -7.52
C ALA A 22 0.75 -13.69 -6.91
N PRO A 23 1.72 -14.36 -7.54
CA PRO A 23 2.34 -15.56 -6.96
C PRO A 23 2.90 -15.38 -5.55
N MET A 24 3.38 -14.17 -5.19
CA MET A 24 3.87 -13.87 -3.84
C MET A 24 2.82 -14.16 -2.74
N PHE A 25 1.55 -14.14 -3.11
CA PHE A 25 0.42 -14.33 -2.20
C PHE A 25 -0.33 -15.64 -2.49
N THR A 26 -0.50 -16.00 -3.76
CA THR A 26 -1.25 -17.21 -4.14
C THR A 26 -0.50 -18.47 -3.71
N ASP A 27 0.82 -18.48 -3.76
CA ASP A 27 1.66 -19.58 -3.28
C ASP A 27 1.55 -19.75 -1.75
N GLN A 28 1.11 -18.71 -1.04
CA GLN A 28 0.80 -18.73 0.39
C GLN A 28 -0.69 -19.05 0.68
N GLY A 29 -1.48 -19.37 -0.35
CA GLY A 29 -2.87 -19.79 -0.24
C GLY A 29 -3.89 -18.66 -0.13
N TYR A 30 -3.55 -17.43 -0.56
CA TYR A 30 -4.48 -16.30 -0.64
C TYR A 30 -4.98 -16.09 -2.07
N GLU A 31 -6.24 -15.68 -2.22
CA GLU A 31 -6.66 -15.01 -3.45
C GLU A 31 -6.04 -13.62 -3.52
N VAL A 32 -5.83 -13.11 -4.74
CA VAL A 32 -5.36 -11.72 -4.97
C VAL A 32 -6.39 -10.99 -5.80
N TRP A 33 -6.95 -9.94 -5.24
CA TRP A 33 -7.90 -9.09 -5.93
C TRP A 33 -7.28 -7.73 -6.18
N MET A 34 -7.31 -7.32 -7.45
CA MET A 34 -6.79 -6.04 -7.94
C MET A 34 -7.88 -5.34 -8.75
N LEU A 35 -7.84 -4.02 -8.77
CA LEU A 35 -8.65 -3.22 -9.67
C LEU A 35 -7.80 -2.11 -10.28
N ASP A 36 -8.12 -1.73 -11.51
CA ASP A 36 -7.57 -0.53 -12.12
C ASP A 36 -8.34 0.71 -11.62
N TYR A 37 -7.62 1.71 -11.17
CA TYR A 37 -8.22 2.99 -10.77
C TYR A 37 -8.76 3.75 -11.99
N PRO A 38 -9.65 4.76 -11.82
CA PRO A 38 -10.08 5.62 -12.92
C PRO A 38 -8.89 6.15 -13.71
N GLY A 39 -8.94 5.98 -15.05
CA GLY A 39 -7.86 6.37 -15.97
C GLY A 39 -6.70 5.36 -16.08
N TYR A 40 -6.75 4.23 -15.37
CA TYR A 40 -5.78 3.13 -15.52
C TYR A 40 -6.42 1.94 -16.24
N GLY A 41 -5.60 1.25 -17.04
CA GLY A 41 -6.02 0.03 -17.74
C GLY A 41 -7.28 0.24 -18.58
N LYS A 42 -8.34 -0.50 -18.25
CA LYS A 42 -9.65 -0.38 -18.90
C LYS A 42 -10.66 0.43 -18.08
N SER A 43 -10.30 0.90 -16.89
CA SER A 43 -11.18 1.69 -16.04
C SER A 43 -11.36 3.10 -16.59
N THR A 44 -12.59 3.55 -16.67
CA THR A 44 -12.98 4.90 -17.10
C THR A 44 -13.32 5.78 -15.92
N GLY A 45 -13.44 7.08 -16.15
CA GLY A 45 -13.79 8.04 -15.12
C GLY A 45 -12.66 9.03 -14.83
N GLU A 46 -12.97 10.03 -14.02
CA GLU A 46 -12.01 11.06 -13.63
C GLU A 46 -11.15 10.57 -12.45
N LEU A 47 -9.83 10.78 -12.55
CA LEU A 47 -8.89 10.49 -11.48
C LEU A 47 -8.93 11.62 -10.45
N THR A 48 -9.69 11.41 -9.40
CA THR A 48 -9.77 12.30 -8.24
C THR A 48 -9.45 11.53 -6.97
N GLU A 49 -9.13 12.25 -5.89
CA GLU A 49 -8.93 11.61 -4.58
C GLU A 49 -10.18 10.86 -4.13
N ALA A 50 -11.36 11.45 -4.32
CA ALA A 50 -12.63 10.83 -3.97
C ALA A 50 -12.90 9.54 -4.77
N SER A 51 -12.63 9.55 -6.09
CA SER A 51 -12.82 8.36 -6.93
C SER A 51 -11.85 7.24 -6.56
N LEU A 52 -10.59 7.56 -6.25
CA LEU A 52 -9.61 6.58 -5.78
C LEU A 52 -10.08 5.89 -4.48
N TYR A 53 -10.58 6.67 -3.52
CA TYR A 53 -11.11 6.12 -2.27
C TYR A 53 -12.36 5.26 -2.50
N ALA A 54 -13.30 5.73 -3.32
CA ALA A 54 -14.51 4.99 -3.65
C ALA A 54 -14.18 3.63 -4.28
N TYR A 55 -13.19 3.56 -5.16
CA TYR A 55 -12.76 2.29 -5.79
C TYR A 55 -12.15 1.34 -4.75
N ALA A 56 -11.30 1.84 -3.85
CA ALA A 56 -10.75 1.04 -2.77
C ALA A 56 -11.85 0.49 -1.83
N GLU A 57 -12.83 1.31 -1.48
CA GLU A 57 -13.98 0.91 -0.66
C GLU A 57 -14.86 -0.14 -1.36
N GLN A 58 -15.10 0.00 -2.67
CA GLN A 58 -15.84 -0.99 -3.44
C GLN A 58 -15.12 -2.34 -3.46
N LEU A 59 -13.79 -2.34 -3.67
CA LEU A 59 -13.01 -3.56 -3.64
C LEU A 59 -13.12 -4.25 -2.27
N TYR A 60 -13.02 -3.50 -1.18
CA TYR A 60 -13.18 -4.02 0.16
C TYR A 60 -14.59 -4.56 0.41
N LYS A 61 -15.62 -3.83 -0.01
CA LYS A 61 -17.02 -4.27 0.13
C LYS A 61 -17.27 -5.60 -0.59
N LEU A 62 -16.72 -5.75 -1.81
CA LEU A 62 -16.82 -7.01 -2.55
C LEU A 62 -16.07 -8.14 -1.81
N ALA A 63 -14.88 -7.88 -1.30
CA ALA A 63 -14.14 -8.87 -0.52
C ALA A 63 -14.89 -9.28 0.75
N GLY A 64 -15.46 -8.31 1.46
CA GLY A 64 -16.24 -8.53 2.69
C GLY A 64 -17.53 -9.34 2.48
N SER A 65 -18.05 -9.43 1.24
CA SER A 65 -19.15 -10.33 0.93
C SER A 65 -18.74 -11.81 0.86
N LYS A 66 -17.43 -12.10 0.72
CA LYS A 66 -16.89 -13.46 0.59
C LYS A 66 -15.99 -13.86 1.77
N TYR A 67 -15.31 -12.89 2.39
CA TYR A 67 -14.31 -13.12 3.44
C TYR A 67 -14.59 -12.30 4.68
N PRO A 68 -14.45 -12.87 5.89
CA PRO A 68 -14.48 -12.09 7.12
C PRO A 68 -13.24 -11.17 7.19
N ALA A 69 -13.34 -10.10 7.96
CA ALA A 69 -12.29 -9.07 8.03
C ALA A 69 -10.91 -9.62 8.46
N ASP A 70 -10.87 -10.61 9.34
CA ASP A 70 -9.66 -11.27 9.82
C ASP A 70 -8.99 -12.20 8.77
N SER A 71 -9.59 -12.33 7.59
CA SER A 71 -9.06 -13.05 6.44
C SER A 71 -8.75 -12.12 5.25
N ILE A 72 -8.94 -10.80 5.42
CA ILE A 72 -8.62 -9.78 4.41
C ILE A 72 -7.29 -9.12 4.76
N ILE A 73 -6.32 -9.20 3.87
CA ILE A 73 -5.07 -8.45 3.93
C ILE A 73 -5.17 -7.27 2.96
N ILE A 74 -4.84 -6.06 3.43
CA ILE A 74 -4.74 -4.88 2.58
C ILE A 74 -3.26 -4.65 2.26
N TYR A 75 -2.92 -4.77 0.98
CA TYR A 75 -1.56 -4.56 0.48
C TYR A 75 -1.54 -3.34 -0.44
N GLY A 76 -0.67 -2.39 -0.14
CA GLY A 76 -0.45 -1.22 -0.99
C GLY A 76 0.98 -1.17 -1.49
N LYS A 77 1.16 -0.83 -2.78
CA LYS A 77 2.47 -0.53 -3.36
C LYS A 77 2.53 0.91 -3.84
N SER A 78 3.56 1.66 -3.44
CA SER A 78 3.80 3.03 -3.91
C SER A 78 2.54 3.90 -3.76
N MET A 79 1.95 4.44 -4.83
CA MET A 79 0.70 5.20 -4.78
C MET A 79 -0.42 4.45 -4.02
N GLY A 80 -0.51 3.14 -4.21
CA GLY A 80 -1.51 2.31 -3.55
C GLY A 80 -1.38 2.22 -2.03
N THR A 81 -0.22 2.59 -1.45
CA THR A 81 -0.04 2.60 0.01
C THR A 81 -0.91 3.63 0.71
N GLY A 82 -1.12 4.79 0.09
CA GLY A 82 -2.02 5.80 0.62
C GLY A 82 -3.47 5.34 0.60
N LEU A 83 -3.89 4.63 -0.45
CA LEU A 83 -5.22 4.03 -0.52
C LEU A 83 -5.38 2.89 0.50
N ALA A 84 -4.31 2.12 0.72
CA ALA A 84 -4.29 1.06 1.72
C ALA A 84 -4.45 1.62 3.14
N THR A 85 -3.74 2.70 3.48
CA THR A 85 -3.88 3.37 4.78
C THR A 85 -5.25 4.02 4.95
N TYR A 86 -5.78 4.68 3.91
CA TYR A 86 -7.14 5.22 3.90
C TYR A 86 -8.17 4.12 4.18
N LEU A 87 -8.11 3.03 3.42
CA LEU A 87 -9.06 1.92 3.56
C LEU A 87 -8.99 1.30 4.97
N ALA A 88 -7.77 1.03 5.47
CA ALA A 88 -7.55 0.44 6.78
C ALA A 88 -7.90 1.37 7.95
N SER A 89 -7.90 2.68 7.77
CA SER A 89 -8.37 3.62 8.80
C SER A 89 -9.89 3.54 9.02
N ARG A 90 -10.63 3.03 8.05
CA ARG A 90 -12.10 2.94 8.06
C ARG A 90 -12.62 1.52 8.19
N GLN A 91 -11.87 0.54 7.78
CA GLN A 91 -12.27 -0.87 7.70
C GLN A 91 -11.32 -1.74 8.53
N ARG A 92 -11.85 -2.81 9.11
CA ARG A 92 -11.05 -3.82 9.81
C ARG A 92 -10.43 -4.79 8.80
N CYS A 93 -9.23 -5.27 9.09
CA CYS A 93 -8.56 -6.27 8.28
C CYS A 93 -7.64 -7.15 9.14
N LYS A 94 -7.19 -8.24 8.57
CA LYS A 94 -6.19 -9.09 9.22
C LYS A 94 -4.87 -8.34 9.43
N ARG A 95 -4.45 -7.56 8.43
CA ARG A 95 -3.16 -6.87 8.39
C ARG A 95 -3.09 -5.86 7.23
N VAL A 96 -2.31 -4.83 7.43
CA VAL A 96 -1.92 -3.87 6.39
C VAL A 96 -0.44 -4.05 6.07
N ILE A 97 -0.11 -4.16 4.79
CA ILE A 97 1.28 -4.24 4.32
C ILE A 97 1.51 -3.12 3.31
N LEU A 98 2.50 -2.27 3.58
CA LEU A 98 2.83 -1.10 2.77
C LEU A 98 4.23 -1.25 2.17
N GLU A 99 4.30 -1.44 0.85
CA GLU A 99 5.56 -1.49 0.10
C GLU A 99 5.86 -0.13 -0.49
N THR A 100 7.01 0.44 -0.12
CA THR A 100 7.48 1.77 -0.54
C THR A 100 6.46 2.90 -0.32
N PRO A 101 5.94 3.07 0.92
CA PRO A 101 4.96 4.11 1.22
C PRO A 101 5.55 5.51 1.23
N TYR A 102 4.65 6.49 1.15
CA TYR A 102 4.96 7.92 1.27
C TYR A 102 4.19 8.56 2.44
N TYR A 103 4.71 9.67 2.92
CA TYR A 103 4.07 10.48 3.96
C TYR A 103 2.78 11.15 3.48
N SER A 104 2.85 11.81 2.30
CA SER A 104 1.72 12.34 1.51
C SER A 104 2.15 12.49 0.06
N LEU A 105 1.24 12.47 -0.90
CA LEU A 105 1.59 12.71 -2.31
C LEU A 105 2.14 14.12 -2.52
N SER A 106 1.65 15.12 -1.79
CA SER A 106 2.19 16.48 -1.80
C SER A 106 3.65 16.52 -1.37
N SER A 107 4.03 15.74 -0.36
CA SER A 107 5.43 15.67 0.09
C SER A 107 6.36 14.97 -0.90
N VAL A 108 5.85 14.02 -1.69
CA VAL A 108 6.60 13.42 -2.80
C VAL A 108 6.78 14.45 -3.91
N ALA A 109 5.71 15.14 -4.31
CA ALA A 109 5.77 16.18 -5.33
C ALA A 109 6.72 17.32 -4.97
N ALA A 110 6.74 17.75 -3.70
CA ALA A 110 7.62 18.80 -3.21
C ALA A 110 9.12 18.46 -3.37
N ARG A 111 9.48 17.18 -3.38
CA ARG A 111 10.87 16.75 -3.67
C ARG A 111 11.30 17.09 -5.10
N TYR A 112 10.37 16.92 -6.06
CA TYR A 112 10.64 17.18 -7.49
C TYR A 112 10.46 18.65 -7.87
N PHE A 113 9.66 19.38 -7.09
CA PHE A 113 9.34 20.79 -7.34
C PHE A 113 9.51 21.62 -6.04
N PRO A 114 10.75 21.73 -5.50
CA PRO A 114 11.00 22.27 -4.16
C PRO A 114 10.67 23.75 -4.00
N ILE A 115 10.62 24.52 -5.09
CA ILE A 115 10.31 25.95 -5.08
C ILE A 115 8.80 26.24 -5.13
N TYR A 116 7.96 25.21 -5.35
CA TYR A 116 6.51 25.37 -5.45
C TYR A 116 5.81 24.89 -4.18
N PRO A 117 4.75 25.57 -3.73
CA PRO A 117 3.95 25.16 -2.60
C PRO A 117 3.02 23.98 -2.96
N MET A 118 3.61 22.79 -3.18
CA MET A 118 2.92 21.61 -3.72
C MET A 118 1.70 21.20 -2.90
N GLU A 119 1.71 21.42 -1.58
CA GLU A 119 0.55 21.14 -0.71
C GLU A 119 -0.71 21.92 -1.12
N GLN A 120 -0.53 23.10 -1.68
CA GLN A 120 -1.64 23.96 -2.13
C GLN A 120 -2.00 23.72 -3.61
N MET A 121 -1.04 23.25 -4.42
CA MET A 121 -1.18 23.18 -5.87
C MET A 121 -1.75 21.86 -6.35
N ILE A 122 -1.43 20.73 -5.71
CA ILE A 122 -1.92 19.43 -6.17
C ILE A 122 -3.32 19.13 -5.61
N LYS A 123 -4.17 18.57 -6.50
CA LYS A 123 -5.55 18.21 -6.16
C LYS A 123 -5.64 16.88 -5.37
N VAL A 124 -4.76 15.92 -5.68
CA VAL A 124 -4.72 14.60 -5.06
C VAL A 124 -3.60 14.59 -4.02
N LYS A 125 -3.91 14.73 -2.75
CA LYS A 125 -2.94 14.88 -1.67
C LYS A 125 -2.59 13.58 -0.97
N ILE A 126 -3.58 12.74 -0.73
CA ILE A 126 -3.53 11.46 0.00
C ILE A 126 -2.57 11.54 1.20
N PRO A 127 -3.01 12.09 2.33
CA PRO A 127 -2.19 12.26 3.52
C PRO A 127 -2.08 10.94 4.29
N SER A 128 -1.19 10.04 3.83
CA SER A 128 -1.05 8.68 4.40
C SER A 128 -0.80 8.70 5.91
N TRP A 129 -0.08 9.71 6.42
CA TRP A 129 0.21 9.88 7.84
C TRP A 129 -1.04 10.08 8.70
N GLN A 130 -2.04 10.83 8.20
CA GLN A 130 -3.30 11.02 8.92
C GLN A 130 -4.08 9.72 9.03
N TYR A 131 -4.20 9.00 7.91
CA TYR A 131 -4.89 7.72 7.90
C TYR A 131 -4.17 6.67 8.73
N LEU A 132 -2.83 6.61 8.65
CA LEU A 132 -2.03 5.66 9.42
C LEU A 132 -2.25 5.80 10.93
N ALA A 133 -2.40 7.03 11.42
CA ALA A 133 -2.69 7.30 12.83
C ALA A 133 -4.05 6.72 13.30
N GLU A 134 -4.99 6.50 12.39
CA GLU A 134 -6.33 5.97 12.66
C GLU A 134 -6.43 4.45 12.46
N VAL A 135 -5.43 3.81 11.86
CA VAL A 135 -5.44 2.36 11.60
C VAL A 135 -5.37 1.59 12.91
N LYS A 136 -6.34 0.70 13.14
CA LYS A 136 -6.42 -0.13 14.35
C LYS A 136 -5.68 -1.45 14.22
N ASP A 137 -5.68 -2.01 13.02
CA ASP A 137 -5.06 -3.30 12.73
C ASP A 137 -3.54 -3.17 12.53
N THR A 138 -2.81 -4.28 12.59
CA THR A 138 -1.35 -4.28 12.51
C THR A 138 -0.87 -3.82 11.15
N VAL A 139 0.10 -2.90 11.13
CA VAL A 139 0.72 -2.35 9.92
C VAL A 139 2.18 -2.81 9.84
N SER A 140 2.60 -3.23 8.66
CA SER A 140 4.00 -3.50 8.36
C SER A 140 4.42 -2.69 7.13
N ILE A 141 5.45 -1.87 7.29
CA ILE A 141 6.05 -1.04 6.23
C ILE A 141 7.35 -1.70 5.77
N LEU A 142 7.53 -1.84 4.45
CA LEU A 142 8.77 -2.29 3.83
C LEU A 142 9.27 -1.16 2.91
N HIS A 143 10.50 -0.67 3.14
CA HIS A 143 11.06 0.43 2.37
C HIS A 143 12.56 0.30 2.18
N GLY A 144 13.03 0.59 0.97
CA GLY A 144 14.44 0.52 0.61
C GLY A 144 15.19 1.82 0.89
N THR A 145 16.46 1.73 1.31
CA THR A 145 17.28 2.93 1.58
C THR A 145 17.63 3.70 0.32
N ASP A 146 17.70 3.03 -0.83
CA ASP A 146 18.11 3.61 -2.11
C ASP A 146 16.90 3.93 -3.04
N ASP A 147 15.70 4.09 -2.43
CA ASP A 147 14.50 4.48 -3.17
C ASP A 147 14.63 5.90 -3.73
N GLY A 148 14.85 5.97 -5.05
CA GLY A 148 14.99 7.22 -5.80
C GLY A 148 13.66 7.91 -6.11
N VAL A 149 12.53 7.22 -5.99
CA VAL A 149 11.18 7.76 -6.27
C VAL A 149 10.57 8.36 -5.01
N ILE A 150 10.46 7.56 -3.95
CA ILE A 150 10.02 8.01 -2.62
C ILE A 150 11.20 7.81 -1.68
N SER A 151 11.84 8.91 -1.28
CA SER A 151 13.03 8.79 -0.45
C SER A 151 12.75 8.09 0.88
N TYR A 152 13.73 7.35 1.35
CA TYR A 152 13.68 6.72 2.67
C TYR A 152 13.34 7.73 3.78
N SER A 153 13.87 8.96 3.68
CA SER A 153 13.55 10.05 4.61
C SER A 153 12.06 10.45 4.57
N ASN A 154 11.42 10.44 3.39
CA ASN A 154 9.99 10.70 3.27
C ASN A 154 9.16 9.62 3.97
N ALA A 155 9.44 8.35 3.68
CA ALA A 155 8.75 7.22 4.29
C ALA A 155 9.00 7.13 5.82
N SER A 156 10.23 7.43 6.27
CA SER A 156 10.59 7.41 7.70
C SER A 156 9.78 8.38 8.55
N ARG A 157 9.19 9.43 7.95
CA ARG A 157 8.27 10.34 8.65
C ARG A 157 6.98 9.63 9.11
N LEU A 158 6.69 8.42 8.61
CA LEU A 158 5.57 7.61 9.06
C LEU A 158 5.83 6.89 10.39
N LYS A 159 7.10 6.70 10.79
CA LYS A 159 7.48 5.96 12.01
C LYS A 159 6.78 6.45 13.29
N PRO A 160 6.61 7.77 13.53
CA PRO A 160 5.92 8.26 14.73
C PRO A 160 4.44 7.89 14.82
N TYR A 161 3.83 7.47 13.71
CA TYR A 161 2.41 7.09 13.64
C TYR A 161 2.20 5.58 13.78
N LEU A 162 3.28 4.80 13.90
CA LEU A 162 3.20 3.36 14.15
C LEU A 162 2.93 3.10 15.63
N LYS A 163 1.98 2.21 15.88
CA LYS A 163 1.63 1.77 17.23
C LYS A 163 2.36 0.50 17.63
N LYS A 164 2.21 0.10 18.90
CA LYS A 164 2.77 -1.16 19.38
C LYS A 164 2.27 -2.34 18.54
N GLY A 165 3.20 -3.15 18.03
CA GLY A 165 2.92 -4.30 17.17
C GLY A 165 3.09 -4.00 15.66
N ASP A 166 3.18 -2.74 15.26
CA ASP A 166 3.54 -2.35 13.91
C ASP A 166 5.04 -2.46 13.67
N GLU A 167 5.44 -2.59 12.39
CA GLU A 167 6.84 -2.74 12.01
C GLU A 167 7.21 -1.78 10.87
N PHE A 168 8.40 -1.19 10.96
CA PHE A 168 9.05 -0.50 9.84
C PHE A 168 10.31 -1.28 9.46
N ILE A 169 10.25 -2.00 8.34
CA ILE A 169 11.31 -2.90 7.85
C ILE A 169 12.12 -2.15 6.81
N THR A 170 13.38 -1.89 7.14
CA THR A 170 14.34 -1.25 6.25
C THR A 170 15.04 -2.30 5.39
N ILE A 171 15.02 -2.12 4.08
CA ILE A 171 15.75 -2.96 3.13
C ILE A 171 16.96 -2.17 2.63
N GLU A 172 18.12 -2.48 3.19
CA GLU A 172 19.37 -1.80 2.83
C GLU A 172 19.72 -2.01 1.35
N GLY A 173 20.04 -0.92 0.64
CA GLY A 173 20.32 -0.94 -0.80
C GLY A 173 19.10 -1.14 -1.70
N GLY A 174 17.92 -1.36 -1.12
CA GLY A 174 16.69 -1.56 -1.90
C GLY A 174 16.22 -0.28 -2.56
N SER A 175 15.82 -0.37 -3.85
CA SER A 175 15.22 0.71 -4.60
C SER A 175 13.70 0.56 -4.70
N HIS A 176 13.01 1.51 -5.38
CA HIS A 176 11.55 1.56 -5.45
C HIS A 176 10.89 0.30 -6.04
N ASN A 177 11.57 -0.39 -6.95
CA ASN A 177 10.95 -1.48 -7.72
C ASN A 177 11.66 -2.83 -7.59
N ASP A 178 12.71 -2.94 -6.78
CA ASP A 178 13.54 -4.15 -6.71
C ASP A 178 13.57 -4.82 -5.34
N LEU A 179 12.75 -4.39 -4.38
CA LEU A 179 12.76 -4.94 -3.01
C LEU A 179 12.65 -6.48 -2.98
N ARG A 180 11.95 -7.07 -3.96
CA ARG A 180 11.80 -8.52 -4.09
C ARG A 180 13.12 -9.28 -4.40
N ARG A 181 14.16 -8.58 -4.82
CA ARG A 181 15.48 -9.18 -5.02
C ARG A 181 16.23 -9.40 -3.72
N PHE A 182 15.75 -8.85 -2.63
CA PHE A 182 16.34 -8.93 -1.30
C PHE A 182 15.71 -10.06 -0.49
N SER A 183 16.54 -10.93 0.10
CA SER A 183 16.07 -12.04 0.95
C SER A 183 15.22 -11.54 2.12
N LEU A 184 15.67 -10.46 2.77
CA LEU A 184 14.96 -9.87 3.89
C LEU A 184 13.50 -9.46 3.54
N PHE A 185 13.27 -8.91 2.33
CA PHE A 185 11.92 -8.59 1.87
C PHE A 185 11.07 -9.85 1.78
N ASN A 186 11.57 -10.89 1.13
CA ASN A 186 10.83 -12.14 0.91
C ASN A 186 10.56 -12.88 2.23
N GLU A 187 11.56 -13.01 3.10
CA GLU A 187 11.43 -13.62 4.43
C GLU A 187 10.40 -12.88 5.29
N LYS A 188 10.44 -11.54 5.27
CA LYS A 188 9.48 -10.73 6.01
C LYS A 188 8.07 -10.85 5.44
N LEU A 189 7.91 -10.78 4.12
CA LEU A 189 6.60 -10.95 3.50
C LEU A 189 6.02 -12.32 3.82
N ASP A 190 6.79 -13.40 3.67
CA ASP A 190 6.37 -14.76 4.02
C ASP A 190 5.96 -14.87 5.49
N SER A 191 6.75 -14.31 6.40
CA SER A 191 6.42 -14.26 7.82
C SER A 191 5.11 -13.52 8.07
N LEU A 192 4.89 -12.36 7.41
CA LEU A 192 3.69 -11.57 7.57
C LEU A 192 2.43 -12.30 7.06
N LEU A 193 2.55 -13.03 5.95
CA LEU A 193 1.46 -13.81 5.38
C LEU A 193 1.15 -15.07 6.21
N ASN A 194 2.13 -15.59 6.95
CA ASN A 194 2.00 -16.80 7.74
C ASN A 194 1.72 -16.58 9.24
N ARG A 195 1.86 -15.36 9.78
CA ARG A 195 1.49 -15.04 11.17
C ARG A 195 0.02 -15.34 11.41
N GLY A 196 -0.23 -16.24 12.38
CA GLY A 196 -1.55 -16.80 12.68
C GLY A 196 -1.67 -18.30 12.37
N ARG A 197 -0.56 -18.97 11.97
CA ARG A 197 -0.43 -20.42 12.12
C ARG A 197 -0.03 -20.72 13.57
N LEU A 198 -0.98 -21.02 14.41
CA LEU A 198 -0.87 -21.87 15.61
C LEU A 198 -1.77 -23.07 15.37
#